data_075844586b80e8dd84f7e4309611c19c
#
_entry.id   075844586b80e8dd84f7e4309611c19c
#
_cell.length_a   1.000
_cell.length_b   1.000
_cell.length_c   1.000
_cell.angle_alpha   90.00
_cell.angle_beta   90.00
_cell.angle_gamma   90.00
#
_symmetry.space_group_name_H-M   'P 1'
#
loop_
_entity.id
_entity.type
_entity.pdbx_description
1 polymer ?
#
loop_
_entity_poly.entity_id
_entity_poly.type
_entity_poly.pdbx_seq_one_letter_code
_entity_poly.pdbx_strand_id
1 'polypeptide(L)'
;MTDIDTRALDRELKRGSAELLILSLLDARPRHGYDLSRLIHARSGGQLTFHIDSLYPLLYRLEERGWIKGTWVEKPDERRRRFYKVTAEGRRVLAQQKKTWAAFVEAVRRVTGDEHA
;
A
#
# COMPACT_ATOMS: atom_id res chain seq x y z
N MET A 1 -34.86 -5.00 2.93
CA MET A 1 -33.63 -4.55 3.61
C MET A 1 -32.92 -3.56 2.71
N THR A 2 -32.55 -2.43 3.22
CA THR A 2 -31.86 -1.41 2.42
C THR A 2 -30.38 -1.72 2.40
N ASP A 3 -29.77 -1.75 1.21
CA ASP A 3 -28.33 -1.89 1.07
C ASP A 3 -27.65 -0.61 1.53
N ILE A 4 -26.62 -0.77 2.34
CA ILE A 4 -25.84 0.36 2.81
C ILE A 4 -24.67 0.58 1.84
N ASP A 5 -24.57 1.80 1.34
CA ASP A 5 -23.48 2.14 0.42
C ASP A 5 -22.25 2.55 1.21
N THR A 6 -21.23 1.69 1.23
CA THR A 6 -19.98 1.94 1.92
C THR A 6 -18.85 2.34 0.97
N ARG A 7 -19.14 2.62 -0.31
CA ARG A 7 -18.11 2.91 -1.30
C ARG A 7 -17.23 4.10 -0.95
N ALA A 8 -17.83 5.16 -0.39
CA ALA A 8 -17.07 6.33 0.02
C ALA A 8 -16.08 6.01 1.14
N LEU A 9 -16.52 5.24 2.14
CA LEU A 9 -15.66 4.80 3.24
C LEU A 9 -14.54 3.89 2.72
N ASP A 10 -14.88 2.95 1.83
CA ASP A 10 -13.89 2.07 1.22
C ASP A 10 -12.79 2.86 0.53
N ARG A 11 -13.18 3.90 -0.24
CA ARG A 11 -12.20 4.76 -0.93
C ARG A 11 -11.28 5.48 0.04
N GLU A 12 -11.83 5.99 1.14
CA GLU A 12 -11.03 6.70 2.14
C GLU A 12 -10.06 5.76 2.85
N LEU A 13 -10.51 4.56 3.20
CA LEU A 13 -9.66 3.56 3.84
C LEU A 13 -8.55 3.10 2.90
N LYS A 14 -8.86 2.88 1.63
CA LYS A 14 -7.85 2.50 0.63
C LYS A 14 -6.83 3.62 0.45
N ARG A 15 -7.30 4.86 0.31
CA ARG A 15 -6.41 6.00 0.14
C ARG A 15 -5.47 6.16 1.33
N GLY A 16 -5.99 6.04 2.56
CA GLY A 16 -5.21 6.20 3.78
C GLY A 16 -4.21 5.09 4.03
N SER A 17 -4.44 3.90 3.47
CA SER A 17 -3.58 2.74 3.69
C SER A 17 -2.60 2.47 2.55
N ALA A 18 -2.77 3.09 1.39
CA ALA A 18 -2.02 2.74 0.18
C ALA A 18 -0.51 2.86 0.35
N GLU A 19 -0.03 3.93 0.97
CA GLU A 19 1.41 4.12 1.21
C GLU A 19 1.98 3.02 2.09
N LEU A 20 1.28 2.70 3.17
CA LEU A 20 1.68 1.63 4.10
C LEU A 20 1.79 0.30 3.37
N LEU A 21 0.80 -0.03 2.54
CA LEU A 21 0.78 -1.29 1.81
C LEU A 21 1.94 -1.38 0.82
N ILE A 22 2.19 -0.32 0.06
CA ILE A 22 3.28 -0.28 -0.91
C ILE A 22 4.63 -0.40 -0.21
N LEU A 23 4.87 0.40 0.83
CA LEU A 23 6.14 0.36 1.54
C LEU A 23 6.38 -1.00 2.19
N SER A 24 5.33 -1.63 2.72
CA SER A 24 5.43 -2.98 3.31
C SER A 24 5.86 -4.02 2.28
N LEU A 25 5.27 -3.98 1.10
CA LEU A 25 5.60 -4.93 0.04
C LEU A 25 7.02 -4.72 -0.48
N LEU A 26 7.45 -3.46 -0.59
CA LEU A 26 8.80 -3.13 -1.05
C LEU A 26 9.85 -3.40 0.01
N ASP A 27 9.49 -3.41 1.29
CA ASP A 27 10.41 -3.76 2.37
C ASP A 27 10.89 -5.21 2.23
N ALA A 28 10.03 -6.09 1.73
CA ALA A 28 10.39 -7.48 1.51
C ALA A 28 11.37 -7.65 0.36
N ARG A 29 11.15 -6.98 -0.76
CA ARG A 29 12.04 -7.00 -1.93
C ARG A 29 11.58 -5.97 -2.99
N PRO A 30 12.46 -5.61 -3.94
CA PRO A 30 12.06 -4.75 -5.06
C PRO A 30 10.96 -5.41 -5.90
N ARG A 31 10.03 -4.59 -6.41
CA ARG A 31 8.90 -5.05 -7.22
C ARG A 31 8.54 -4.00 -8.26
N HIS A 32 7.95 -4.43 -9.37
CA HIS A 32 7.37 -3.49 -10.34
C HIS A 32 5.91 -3.18 -9.97
N GLY A 33 5.38 -2.08 -10.51
CA GLY A 33 4.05 -1.59 -10.13
C GLY A 33 2.94 -2.59 -10.32
N TYR A 34 3.00 -3.36 -11.39
CA TYR A 34 1.98 -4.40 -11.65
C TYR A 34 1.95 -5.46 -10.55
N ASP A 35 3.14 -5.87 -10.06
CA ASP A 35 3.21 -6.82 -8.95
C ASP A 35 2.60 -6.26 -7.68
N LEU A 36 2.80 -4.98 -7.41
CA LEU A 36 2.20 -4.34 -6.22
C LEU A 36 0.68 -4.44 -6.27
N SER A 37 0.09 -4.09 -7.41
CA SER A 37 -1.35 -4.19 -7.61
C SER A 37 -1.86 -5.60 -7.38
N ARG A 38 -1.21 -6.57 -8.01
CA ARG A 38 -1.58 -7.99 -7.94
C ARG A 38 -1.44 -8.54 -6.51
N LEU A 39 -0.36 -8.22 -5.82
CA LEU A 39 -0.09 -8.74 -4.48
C LEU A 39 -1.04 -8.14 -3.43
N ILE A 40 -1.36 -6.86 -3.55
CA ILE A 40 -2.33 -6.25 -2.63
C ILE A 40 -3.66 -6.98 -2.74
N HIS A 41 -4.12 -7.22 -3.97
CA HIS A 41 -5.37 -7.94 -4.19
C HIS A 41 -5.30 -9.36 -3.63
N ALA A 42 -4.26 -10.11 -3.98
CA ALA A 42 -4.13 -11.50 -3.57
C ALA A 42 -3.99 -11.65 -2.05
N ARG A 43 -3.10 -10.86 -1.44
CA ARG A 43 -2.83 -11.00 0.00
C ARG A 43 -3.96 -10.50 0.89
N SER A 44 -4.79 -9.60 0.37
CA SER A 44 -5.97 -9.13 1.11
C SER A 44 -7.18 -10.05 0.93
N GLY A 45 -7.01 -11.19 0.28
CA GLY A 45 -8.12 -12.08 -0.02
C GLY A 45 -9.14 -11.46 -0.98
N GLY A 46 -8.68 -10.57 -1.84
CA GLY A 46 -9.53 -9.87 -2.80
C GLY A 46 -10.27 -8.67 -2.24
N GLN A 47 -10.08 -8.35 -0.95
CA GLN A 47 -10.79 -7.23 -0.31
C GLN A 47 -10.28 -5.87 -0.77
N LEU A 48 -9.00 -5.77 -1.10
CA LEU A 48 -8.40 -4.52 -1.56
C LEU A 48 -7.98 -4.65 -3.01
N THR A 49 -8.44 -3.72 -3.83
CA THR A 49 -8.08 -3.66 -5.24
C THR A 49 -7.62 -2.26 -5.57
N PHE A 50 -6.39 -2.15 -6.08
CA PHE A 50 -5.85 -0.90 -6.58
C PHE A 50 -5.52 -1.11 -8.05
N HIS A 51 -6.14 -0.33 -8.93
CA HIS A 51 -5.77 -0.36 -10.35
C HIS A 51 -4.38 0.21 -10.53
N ILE A 52 -3.61 -0.34 -11.45
CA ILE A 52 -2.25 0.10 -11.71
C ILE A 52 -2.19 1.60 -12.03
N ASP A 53 -3.18 2.11 -12.75
CA ASP A 53 -3.26 3.53 -13.09
C ASP A 53 -3.38 4.42 -11.86
N SER A 54 -4.00 3.91 -10.79
CA SER A 54 -4.13 4.64 -9.52
C SER A 54 -2.83 4.58 -8.70
N LEU A 55 -2.04 3.52 -8.88
CA LEU A 55 -0.80 3.35 -8.14
C LEU A 55 0.33 4.20 -8.68
N TYR A 56 0.41 4.42 -9.99
CA TYR A 56 1.51 5.19 -10.57
C TYR A 56 1.68 6.60 -10.00
N PRO A 57 0.61 7.41 -9.86
CA PRO A 57 0.77 8.74 -9.22
C PRO A 57 1.27 8.65 -7.78
N LEU A 58 0.85 7.61 -7.06
CA LEU A 58 1.30 7.40 -5.69
C LEU A 58 2.78 6.99 -5.65
N LEU A 59 3.19 6.06 -6.52
CA LEU A 59 4.59 5.67 -6.62
C LEU A 59 5.47 6.87 -6.96
N TYR A 60 5.01 7.72 -7.87
CA TYR A 60 5.73 8.95 -8.22
C TYR A 60 5.93 9.85 -7.00
N ARG A 61 4.87 10.05 -6.20
CA ARG A 61 4.97 10.87 -4.99
C ARG A 61 5.92 10.28 -3.95
N LEU A 62 5.88 8.97 -3.77
CA LEU A 62 6.78 8.29 -2.83
C LEU A 62 8.23 8.41 -3.27
N GLU A 63 8.46 8.34 -4.57
CA GLU A 63 9.79 8.51 -5.14
C GLU A 63 10.29 9.93 -4.97
N GLU A 64 9.43 10.93 -5.19
CA GLU A 64 9.76 12.34 -4.98
C GLU A 64 10.15 12.62 -3.52
N ARG A 65 9.50 11.95 -2.58
CA ARG A 65 9.82 12.10 -1.15
C ARG A 65 11.09 11.37 -0.75
N GLY A 66 11.65 10.57 -1.64
CA GLY A 66 12.85 9.80 -1.34
C GLY A 66 12.60 8.54 -0.52
N TRP A 67 11.35 8.09 -0.41
CA TRP A 67 11.00 6.89 0.35
C TRP A 67 11.17 5.61 -0.46
N ILE A 68 11.06 5.71 -1.78
CA ILE A 68 11.33 4.61 -2.69
C ILE A 68 12.19 5.12 -3.84
N LYS A 69 12.83 4.19 -4.53
CA LYS A 69 13.64 4.49 -5.72
C LYS A 69 13.24 3.55 -6.84
N GLY A 70 12.94 4.13 -8.01
CA GLY A 70 12.63 3.36 -9.21
C GLY A 70 13.83 3.17 -10.10
N THR A 71 13.94 2.01 -10.70
CA THR A 71 15.01 1.66 -11.65
C THR A 71 14.42 0.88 -12.81
N TRP A 72 14.78 1.28 -14.03
CA TRP A 72 14.36 0.54 -15.20
C TRP A 72 15.19 -0.73 -15.35
N VAL A 73 14.50 -1.84 -15.60
CA VAL A 73 15.13 -3.14 -15.81
C VAL A 73 14.74 -3.63 -17.20
N GLU A 74 15.74 -3.95 -18.02
CA GLU A 74 15.54 -4.51 -19.35
C GLU A 74 16.11 -5.93 -19.36
N LYS A 75 15.33 -6.85 -19.90
CA LYS A 75 15.77 -8.22 -20.12
C LYS A 75 15.60 -8.56 -21.60
N PRO A 76 16.47 -9.40 -22.17
CA PRO A 76 16.27 -9.85 -23.55
C PRO A 76 14.89 -10.44 -23.74
N ASP A 77 14.21 -10.08 -24.80
CA ASP A 77 12.90 -10.59 -25.17
C ASP A 77 11.77 -10.26 -24.22
N GLU A 78 12.00 -9.35 -23.26
CA GLU A 78 10.95 -8.91 -22.33
C GLU A 78 10.75 -7.41 -22.43
N ARG A 79 9.52 -6.99 -22.05
CA ARG A 79 9.19 -5.58 -21.96
C ARG A 79 10.00 -4.91 -20.86
N ARG A 80 10.51 -3.71 -21.13
CA ARG A 80 11.15 -2.88 -20.12
C ARG A 80 10.19 -2.58 -18.99
N ARG A 81 10.64 -2.77 -17.73
CA ARG A 81 9.83 -2.56 -16.54
C ARG A 81 10.55 -1.71 -15.51
N ARG A 82 9.81 -0.89 -14.81
CA ARG A 82 10.35 -0.09 -13.71
C ARG A 82 10.14 -0.82 -12.40
N PHE A 83 11.24 -1.14 -11.74
CA PHE A 83 11.25 -1.76 -10.42
C PHE A 83 11.46 -0.70 -9.37
N TYR A 84 10.77 -0.84 -8.24
CA TYR A 84 10.87 0.07 -7.11
C TYR A 84 11.44 -0.68 -5.92
N LYS A 85 12.26 0.03 -5.14
CA LYS A 85 12.76 -0.49 -3.87
C LYS A 85 12.57 0.57 -2.80
N VAL A 86 12.42 0.14 -1.55
CA VAL A 86 12.33 1.04 -0.42
C VAL A 86 13.73 1.57 -0.09
N THR A 87 13.83 2.83 0.29
CA THR A 87 15.07 3.44 0.75
C THR A 87 15.20 3.31 2.28
N ALA A 88 16.36 3.66 2.84
CA ALA A 88 16.52 3.69 4.30
C ALA A 88 15.50 4.65 4.94
N GLU A 89 15.28 5.81 4.31
CA GLU A 89 14.26 6.76 4.78
C GLU A 89 12.86 6.14 4.72
N GLY A 90 12.54 5.46 3.62
CA GLY A 90 11.26 4.77 3.46
C GLY A 90 11.03 3.72 4.55
N ARG A 91 12.06 3.01 4.96
CA ARG A 91 11.93 2.03 6.05
C ARG A 91 11.60 2.69 7.38
N ARG A 92 12.19 3.86 7.66
CA ARG A 92 11.86 4.62 8.87
C ARG A 92 10.41 5.09 8.85
N VAL A 93 9.96 5.58 7.70
CA VAL A 93 8.57 5.99 7.52
C VAL A 93 7.63 4.80 7.72
N LEU A 94 7.96 3.66 7.13
CA LEU A 94 7.16 2.44 7.26
C LEU A 94 7.00 2.02 8.71
N ALA A 95 8.10 2.01 9.47
CA ALA A 95 8.06 1.64 10.88
C ALA A 95 7.12 2.56 11.68
N GLN A 96 7.17 3.86 11.40
CA GLN A 96 6.28 4.82 12.05
C GLN A 96 4.84 4.63 11.62
N GLN A 97 4.59 4.40 10.35
CA GLN A 97 3.23 4.17 9.85
C GLN A 97 2.59 2.92 10.44
N LYS A 98 3.37 1.85 10.60
CA LYS A 98 2.87 0.62 11.23
C LYS A 98 2.41 0.89 12.67
N LYS A 99 3.17 1.66 13.42
CA LYS A 99 2.80 2.05 14.80
C LYS A 99 1.53 2.89 14.80
N THR A 100 1.45 3.86 13.90
CA THR A 100 0.28 4.73 13.80
C THR A 100 -0.98 3.94 13.47
N TRP A 101 -0.89 3.01 12.52
CA TRP A 101 -2.02 2.15 12.16
C TRP A 101 -2.45 1.25 13.31
N ALA A 102 -1.50 0.62 13.99
CA ALA A 102 -1.83 -0.24 15.12
C ALA A 102 -2.54 0.53 16.23
N ALA A 103 -2.05 1.73 16.53
CA ALA A 103 -2.66 2.59 17.54
C ALA A 103 -4.08 3.03 17.12
N PHE A 104 -4.25 3.37 15.86
CA PHE A 104 -5.55 3.78 15.32
C PHE A 104 -6.57 2.63 15.41
N VAL A 105 -6.19 1.46 14.94
CA VAL A 105 -7.07 0.27 14.98
C VAL A 105 -7.48 -0.04 16.42
N GLU A 106 -6.54 0.00 17.35
CA GLU A 106 -6.82 -0.24 18.76
C GLU A 106 -7.77 0.81 19.33
N ALA A 107 -7.57 2.09 19.00
CA ALA A 107 -8.45 3.16 19.44
C ALA A 107 -9.87 2.96 18.91
N VAL A 108 -10.01 2.56 17.65
CA VAL A 108 -11.32 2.28 17.04
C VAL A 108 -12.00 1.13 17.78
N ARG A 109 -11.27 0.08 18.08
CA ARG A 109 -11.83 -1.08 18.82
C ARG A 109 -12.37 -0.67 20.18
N ARG A 110 -11.65 0.18 20.90
CA ARG A 110 -12.08 0.67 22.21
C ARG A 110 -13.36 1.46 22.11
N VAL A 111 -13.45 2.37 21.15
CA VAL A 111 -14.63 3.22 20.95
C VAL A 111 -15.84 2.40 20.53
N THR A 112 -15.65 1.46 19.63
CA THR A 112 -16.76 0.64 19.12
C THR A 112 -17.18 -0.49 20.07
N GLY A 113 -16.42 -0.72 21.13
CA GLY A 113 -16.71 -1.81 22.07
C GLY A 113 -16.32 -3.17 21.53
N ASP A 114 -15.52 -3.24 20.48
CA ASP A 114 -15.06 -4.50 19.89
C ASP A 114 -13.76 -4.96 20.55
N GLU A 115 -13.75 -4.92 21.88
CA GLU A 115 -12.64 -5.41 22.67
C GLU A 115 -12.89 -6.84 23.10
N HIS A 116 -11.86 -7.65 22.98
CA HIS A 116 -11.89 -8.97 23.60
C HIS A 116 -11.53 -8.82 25.06
N ALA A 117 -12.43 -9.28 25.87
CA ALA A 117 -12.24 -9.25 27.32
C ALA A 117 -11.06 -10.15 27.72
#